data_0d69b5bf067e45ed3194eb11c1200d10
#
_entry.id   0d69b5bf067e45ed3194eb11c1200d10
#
_cell.length_a   1.000
_cell.length_b   1.000
_cell.length_c   1.000
_cell.angle_alpha   90.00
_cell.angle_beta   90.00
_cell.angle_gamma   90.00
#
_symmetry.space_group_name_H-M   'P 1'
#
loop_
_entity.id
_entity.type
_entity.pdbx_description
1 polymer ?
#
loop_
_entity_poly.entity_id
_entity_poly.type
_entity_poly.pdbx_seq_one_letter_code
_entity_poly.pdbx_strand_id
1 'polypeptide(L)'
;MKFQQKYNIEEVRAYAREHNTNECAKYFNISYQAMAQLIHRYKLEHKVEQINNYQRNTKLHWVWRAMKQRCENPKNKEYKNYGGRGIYVSEEWKGVYDYTNFRQWAIKNGYKEELTLDRINNDREYSPDNCRWVTSSEQANNKRTNVLVTYKGEILNLKQWSKKLGINYSCLQSRHYKGYTDIEIIEGRK
;
A
#
# COMPACT_ATOMS: atom_id res chain seq x y z
N MET A 1 1.61 16.71 -37.37
CA MET A 1 0.15 16.88 -37.49
C MET A 1 -0.35 17.53 -36.21
N LYS A 2 -1.05 18.67 -36.33
CA LYS A 2 -1.59 19.38 -35.17
C LYS A 2 -2.69 18.51 -34.55
N PHE A 3 -2.67 18.30 -33.24
CA PHE A 3 -3.59 17.47 -32.46
C PHE A 3 -5.08 17.82 -32.71
N GLN A 4 -5.38 19.02 -33.17
CA GLN A 4 -6.69 19.55 -33.50
C GLN A 4 -7.42 18.83 -34.66
N GLN A 5 -6.72 18.06 -35.49
CA GLN A 5 -7.34 17.39 -36.67
C GLN A 5 -7.87 15.98 -36.34
N LYS A 6 -7.56 15.42 -35.17
CA LYS A 6 -7.87 14.01 -34.87
C LYS A 6 -9.12 13.80 -33.99
N TYR A 7 -9.52 14.78 -33.17
CA TYR A 7 -10.65 14.64 -32.24
C TYR A 7 -11.54 15.87 -32.27
N ASN A 8 -12.86 15.64 -32.29
CA ASN A 8 -13.84 16.70 -32.12
C ASN A 8 -13.86 17.12 -30.63
N ILE A 9 -13.47 18.37 -30.34
CA ILE A 9 -13.35 18.86 -28.97
C ILE A 9 -14.71 18.92 -28.24
N GLU A 10 -15.80 19.12 -28.96
CA GLU A 10 -17.15 19.14 -28.37
C GLU A 10 -17.59 17.72 -27.97
N GLU A 11 -17.20 16.71 -28.73
CA GLU A 11 -17.41 15.32 -28.36
C GLU A 11 -16.60 14.95 -27.09
N VAL A 12 -15.33 15.37 -27.04
CA VAL A 12 -14.50 15.21 -25.83
C VAL A 12 -15.13 15.93 -24.66
N ARG A 13 -15.64 17.15 -24.84
CA ARG A 13 -16.33 17.92 -23.81
C ARG A 13 -17.58 17.22 -23.28
N ALA A 14 -18.42 16.74 -24.17
CA ALA A 14 -19.65 16.04 -23.81
C ALA A 14 -19.34 14.77 -23.02
N TYR A 15 -18.41 13.96 -23.49
CA TYR A 15 -18.03 12.72 -22.84
C TYR A 15 -17.34 12.95 -21.48
N ALA A 16 -16.46 13.95 -21.38
CA ALA A 16 -15.74 14.27 -20.15
C ALA A 16 -16.63 14.75 -19.01
N ARG A 17 -17.82 15.32 -19.29
CA ARG A 17 -18.78 15.74 -18.25
C ARG A 17 -19.24 14.58 -17.37
N GLU A 18 -19.34 13.39 -17.94
CA GLU A 18 -19.89 12.20 -17.27
C GLU A 18 -18.83 11.16 -16.92
N HIS A 19 -17.65 11.24 -17.54
CA HIS A 19 -16.60 10.25 -17.46
C HIS A 19 -15.29 10.84 -16.91
N ASN A 20 -14.51 10.02 -16.22
CA ASN A 20 -13.19 10.44 -15.75
C ASN A 20 -12.16 10.45 -16.89
N THR A 21 -11.00 11.10 -16.65
CA THR A 21 -9.92 11.20 -17.64
C THR A 21 -9.48 9.84 -18.21
N ASN A 22 -9.58 8.77 -17.42
CA ASN A 22 -9.24 7.41 -17.83
C ASN A 22 -10.20 6.83 -18.83
N GLU A 23 -11.49 6.95 -18.51
CA GLU A 23 -12.55 6.51 -19.38
C GLU A 23 -12.51 7.28 -20.69
N CYS A 24 -12.29 8.60 -20.61
CA CYS A 24 -12.08 9.43 -21.79
C CYS A 24 -10.85 8.99 -22.61
N ALA A 25 -9.73 8.74 -21.98
CA ALA A 25 -8.51 8.31 -22.67
C ALA A 25 -8.70 6.97 -23.40
N LYS A 26 -9.41 6.01 -22.77
CA LYS A 26 -9.76 4.72 -23.38
C LYS A 26 -10.72 4.87 -24.53
N TYR A 27 -11.80 5.64 -24.35
CA TYR A 27 -12.82 5.85 -25.37
C TYR A 27 -12.23 6.49 -26.63
N PHE A 28 -11.41 7.54 -26.47
CA PHE A 28 -10.75 8.22 -27.58
C PHE A 28 -9.45 7.56 -28.03
N ASN A 29 -9.07 6.42 -27.45
CA ASN A 29 -7.85 5.68 -27.79
C ASN A 29 -6.58 6.54 -27.82
N ILE A 30 -6.38 7.30 -26.75
CA ILE A 30 -5.18 8.14 -26.53
C ILE A 30 -4.59 7.88 -25.14
N SER A 31 -3.34 8.31 -24.95
CA SER A 31 -2.75 8.24 -23.62
C SER A 31 -3.48 9.16 -22.64
N TYR A 32 -3.48 8.78 -21.37
CA TYR A 32 -4.00 9.65 -20.31
C TYR A 32 -3.34 11.04 -20.31
N GLN A 33 -2.02 11.08 -20.47
CA GLN A 33 -1.29 12.35 -20.49
C GLN A 33 -1.81 13.26 -21.61
N ALA A 34 -2.07 12.70 -22.78
CA ALA A 34 -2.65 13.44 -23.91
C ALA A 34 -4.08 13.91 -23.59
N MET A 35 -4.91 13.06 -22.96
CA MET A 35 -6.26 13.42 -22.54
C MET A 35 -6.24 14.47 -21.43
N ALA A 36 -5.39 14.34 -20.43
CA ALA A 36 -5.24 15.32 -19.36
C ALA A 36 -4.77 16.69 -19.89
N GLN A 37 -3.86 16.71 -20.87
CA GLN A 37 -3.46 17.94 -21.55
C GLN A 37 -4.59 18.58 -22.35
N LEU A 38 -5.43 17.77 -23.01
CA LEU A 38 -6.64 18.27 -23.71
C LEU A 38 -7.61 18.92 -22.73
N ILE A 39 -7.95 18.21 -21.66
CA ILE A 39 -8.86 18.69 -20.61
C ILE A 39 -8.34 20.01 -20.02
N HIS A 40 -7.07 20.09 -19.68
CA HIS A 40 -6.46 21.32 -19.16
C HIS A 40 -6.45 22.46 -20.19
N ARG A 41 -6.02 22.19 -21.43
CA ARG A 41 -5.91 23.18 -22.50
C ARG A 41 -7.25 23.81 -22.85
N TYR A 42 -8.31 23.00 -22.92
CA TYR A 42 -9.64 23.45 -23.32
C TYR A 42 -10.56 23.75 -22.13
N LYS A 43 -10.01 23.75 -20.90
CA LYS A 43 -10.74 24.00 -19.65
C LYS A 43 -12.06 23.20 -19.59
N LEU A 44 -11.99 21.93 -19.98
CA LEU A 44 -13.16 21.08 -19.96
C LEU A 44 -13.60 20.83 -18.52
N GLU A 45 -14.84 21.14 -18.21
CA GLU A 45 -15.43 20.81 -16.92
C GLU A 45 -15.44 19.28 -16.74
N HIS A 46 -14.88 18.83 -15.63
CA HIS A 46 -14.52 17.46 -15.44
C HIS A 46 -14.92 17.04 -14.01
N LYS A 47 -15.74 16.02 -13.94
CA LYS A 47 -16.26 15.46 -12.68
C LYS A 47 -15.15 15.06 -11.69
N VAL A 48 -13.93 14.88 -12.17
CA VAL A 48 -12.78 14.34 -11.44
C VAL A 48 -11.99 15.40 -10.65
N GLU A 49 -12.03 16.69 -11.00
CA GLU A 49 -11.29 17.70 -10.20
C GLU A 49 -11.83 17.83 -8.77
N GLN A 50 -13.14 17.77 -8.59
CA GLN A 50 -13.73 17.77 -7.25
C GLN A 50 -13.45 16.45 -6.50
N ILE A 51 -13.48 15.32 -7.18
CA ILE A 51 -13.16 14.00 -6.60
C ILE A 51 -11.67 13.94 -6.23
N ASN A 52 -10.76 14.44 -7.06
CA ASN A 52 -9.32 14.39 -6.81
C ASN A 52 -8.89 15.26 -5.61
N ASN A 53 -9.45 16.43 -5.39
CA ASN A 53 -9.12 17.26 -4.24
C ASN A 53 -9.66 16.68 -2.92
N TYR A 54 -10.86 16.14 -2.92
CA TYR A 54 -11.41 15.43 -1.76
C TYR A 54 -10.63 14.14 -1.47
N GLN A 55 -10.26 13.38 -2.51
CA GLN A 55 -9.50 12.13 -2.36
C GLN A 55 -8.06 12.35 -1.88
N ARG A 56 -7.42 13.48 -2.22
CA ARG A 56 -6.06 13.81 -1.78
C ARG A 56 -5.92 14.06 -0.29
N ASN A 57 -7.01 14.35 0.41
CA ASN A 57 -7.02 14.60 1.84
C ASN A 57 -7.52 13.41 2.69
N THR A 58 -7.78 12.26 2.06
CA THR A 58 -8.21 11.07 2.79
C THR A 58 -7.03 10.34 3.44
N LYS A 59 -7.30 9.62 4.55
CA LYS A 59 -6.30 8.73 5.18
C LYS A 59 -5.74 7.73 4.17
N LEU A 60 -6.57 7.19 3.28
CA LEU A 60 -6.15 6.24 2.26
C LEU A 60 -5.10 6.84 1.30
N HIS A 61 -5.27 8.11 0.88
CA HIS A 61 -4.29 8.79 0.05
C HIS A 61 -2.96 8.99 0.78
N TRP A 62 -3.01 9.32 2.07
CA TRP A 62 -1.78 9.42 2.88
C TRP A 62 -1.06 8.09 3.04
N VAL A 63 -1.79 6.97 3.21
CA VAL A 63 -1.21 5.62 3.24
C VAL A 63 -0.47 5.30 1.94
N TRP A 64 -1.11 5.54 0.79
CA TRP A 64 -0.50 5.34 -0.52
C TRP A 64 0.73 6.23 -0.74
N ARG A 65 0.63 7.52 -0.41
CA ARG A 65 1.76 8.45 -0.52
C ARG A 65 2.93 8.04 0.38
N ALA A 66 2.66 7.65 1.62
CA ALA A 66 3.69 7.19 2.55
C ALA A 66 4.38 5.91 2.05
N MET A 67 3.63 4.98 1.47
CA MET A 67 4.16 3.78 0.83
C MET A 67 5.15 4.13 -0.29
N LYS A 68 4.77 5.00 -1.21
CA LYS A 68 5.64 5.46 -2.30
C LYS A 68 6.88 6.18 -1.76
N GLN A 69 6.72 7.09 -0.81
CA GLN A 69 7.84 7.87 -0.25
C GLN A 69 8.92 6.98 0.36
N ARG A 70 8.57 5.93 1.09
CA ARG A 70 9.56 5.03 1.69
C ARG A 70 10.20 4.08 0.68
N CYS A 71 9.57 3.81 -0.46
CA CYS A 71 10.14 2.98 -1.52
C CYS A 71 10.99 3.77 -2.53
N GLU A 72 10.61 5.00 -2.84
CA GLU A 72 11.13 5.74 -4.00
C GLU A 72 11.99 6.95 -3.62
N ASN A 73 11.87 7.49 -2.41
CA ASN A 73 12.59 8.70 -1.99
C ASN A 73 13.78 8.39 -1.07
N PRO A 74 15.04 8.47 -1.57
CA PRO A 74 16.23 8.22 -0.76
C PRO A 74 16.38 9.14 0.46
N LYS A 75 15.74 10.32 0.46
CA LYS A 75 15.75 11.25 1.60
C LYS A 75 14.75 10.88 2.69
N ASN A 76 13.86 9.91 2.44
CA ASN A 76 12.92 9.44 3.45
C ASN A 76 13.68 8.64 4.52
N LYS A 77 13.43 8.94 5.81
CA LYS A 77 14.10 8.27 6.95
C LYS A 77 13.94 6.74 6.94
N GLU A 78 12.84 6.26 6.40
CA GLU A 78 12.55 4.83 6.31
C GLU A 78 13.08 4.18 5.02
N TYR A 79 13.62 4.95 4.07
CA TYR A 79 14.08 4.42 2.78
C TYR A 79 15.05 3.24 2.94
N LYS A 80 15.98 3.30 3.89
CA LYS A 80 16.93 2.21 4.19
C LYS A 80 16.26 0.87 4.52
N ASN A 81 15.03 0.91 5.04
CA ASN A 81 14.26 -0.28 5.42
C ASN A 81 13.33 -0.77 4.29
N TYR A 82 13.16 0.02 3.22
CA TYR A 82 12.27 -0.26 2.09
C TYR A 82 12.99 -0.15 0.74
N GLY A 83 13.00 0.99 0.08
CA GLY A 83 13.64 1.17 -1.23
C GLY A 83 15.13 0.82 -1.21
N GLY A 84 15.85 1.16 -0.15
CA GLY A 84 17.26 0.79 0.05
C GLY A 84 17.51 -0.71 0.19
N ARG A 85 16.46 -1.52 0.42
CA ARG A 85 16.50 -2.98 0.43
C ARG A 85 15.96 -3.61 -0.86
N GLY A 86 15.63 -2.81 -1.88
CA GLY A 86 14.99 -3.29 -3.09
C GLY A 86 13.47 -3.46 -3.01
N ILE A 87 12.82 -2.99 -1.92
CA ILE A 87 11.36 -3.00 -1.83
C ILE A 87 10.82 -1.86 -2.70
N TYR A 88 9.91 -2.19 -3.59
CA TYR A 88 9.30 -1.25 -4.52
C TYR A 88 7.77 -1.33 -4.49
N VAL A 89 7.11 -0.45 -5.22
CA VAL A 89 5.67 -0.49 -5.47
C VAL A 89 5.44 -1.09 -6.85
N SER A 90 4.53 -2.05 -6.97
CA SER A 90 4.24 -2.72 -8.24
C SER A 90 3.70 -1.77 -9.30
N GLU A 91 3.82 -2.16 -10.56
CA GLU A 91 3.40 -1.35 -11.70
C GLU A 91 1.89 -1.07 -11.71
N GLU A 92 1.08 -1.95 -11.11
CA GLU A 92 -0.36 -1.73 -10.95
C GLU A 92 -0.68 -0.50 -10.10
N TRP A 93 0.21 -0.13 -9.18
CA TRP A 93 0.07 1.02 -8.29
C TRP A 93 1.05 2.15 -8.59
N LYS A 94 1.76 2.05 -9.73
CA LYS A 94 2.62 3.09 -10.32
C LYS A 94 1.99 3.68 -11.57
N GLY A 95 2.58 4.81 -12.02
CA GLY A 95 2.19 5.43 -13.27
C GLY A 95 0.99 6.34 -13.14
N VAL A 96 0.28 6.50 -14.22
CA VAL A 96 -0.69 7.56 -14.41
C VAL A 96 -1.95 7.40 -13.55
N TYR A 97 -2.29 6.15 -13.20
CA TYR A 97 -3.48 5.80 -12.41
C TYR A 97 -3.16 5.26 -11.02
N ASP A 98 -1.96 5.50 -10.60
CA ASP A 98 -1.36 4.90 -9.42
C ASP A 98 -2.27 4.93 -8.18
N TYR A 99 -2.78 6.10 -7.79
CA TYR A 99 -3.69 6.19 -6.65
C TYR A 99 -5.08 5.62 -6.95
N THR A 100 -5.59 5.78 -8.16
CA THR A 100 -6.91 5.26 -8.53
C THR A 100 -6.95 3.74 -8.45
N ASN A 101 -5.94 3.07 -9.00
CA ASN A 101 -5.83 1.62 -8.95
C ASN A 101 -5.64 1.12 -7.51
N PHE A 102 -4.76 1.77 -6.73
CA PHE A 102 -4.59 1.47 -5.32
C PHE A 102 -5.89 1.63 -4.53
N ARG A 103 -6.63 2.73 -4.76
CA ARG A 103 -7.91 2.99 -4.10
C ARG A 103 -8.98 1.95 -4.44
N GLN A 104 -9.11 1.58 -5.72
CA GLN A 104 -10.05 0.55 -6.15
C GLN A 104 -9.73 -0.80 -5.48
N TRP A 105 -8.46 -1.19 -5.48
CA TRP A 105 -8.01 -2.37 -4.77
C TRP A 105 -8.31 -2.28 -3.27
N ALA A 106 -7.99 -1.17 -2.63
CA ALA A 106 -8.20 -0.97 -1.19
C ALA A 106 -9.66 -1.18 -0.80
N ILE A 107 -10.58 -0.55 -1.51
CA ILE A 107 -12.03 -0.67 -1.26
C ILE A 107 -12.50 -2.11 -1.47
N LYS A 108 -12.09 -2.73 -2.57
CA LYS A 108 -12.44 -4.13 -2.90
C LYS A 108 -11.92 -5.12 -1.86
N ASN A 109 -10.78 -4.82 -1.22
CA ASN A 109 -10.13 -5.68 -0.23
C ASN A 109 -10.39 -5.26 1.22
N GLY A 110 -11.50 -4.54 1.48
CA GLY A 110 -12.01 -4.31 2.83
C GLY A 110 -11.29 -3.20 3.60
N TYR A 111 -10.79 -2.17 2.91
CA TYR A 111 -10.26 -0.97 3.58
C TYR A 111 -11.27 -0.36 4.54
N LYS A 112 -10.81 -0.05 5.74
CA LYS A 112 -11.49 0.77 6.74
C LYS A 112 -10.50 1.75 7.36
N GLU A 113 -10.97 2.88 7.87
CA GLU A 113 -10.09 3.92 8.39
C GLU A 113 -9.24 3.50 9.59
N GLU A 114 -9.70 2.58 10.40
CA GLU A 114 -8.98 2.03 11.56
C GLU A 114 -7.90 1.02 11.18
N LEU A 115 -7.90 0.51 9.93
CA LEU A 115 -6.93 -0.47 9.47
C LEU A 115 -5.64 0.16 8.94
N THR A 116 -4.60 -0.63 8.88
CA THR A 116 -3.28 -0.30 8.34
C THR A 116 -2.93 -1.21 7.18
N LEU A 117 -2.20 -0.67 6.20
CA LEU A 117 -1.66 -1.46 5.09
C LEU A 117 -0.46 -2.29 5.58
N ASP A 118 -0.55 -3.60 5.42
CA ASP A 118 0.49 -4.56 5.79
C ASP A 118 0.90 -5.39 4.57
N ARG A 119 2.19 -5.75 4.48
CA ARG A 119 2.69 -6.70 3.49
C ARG A 119 2.69 -8.09 4.10
N ILE A 120 2.11 -9.07 3.41
CA ILE A 120 2.07 -10.47 3.85
C ILE A 120 3.50 -10.98 4.00
N ASN A 121 4.33 -10.77 2.97
CA ASN A 121 5.77 -11.02 3.03
C ASN A 121 6.52 -9.68 3.06
N ASN A 122 7.25 -9.41 4.14
CA ASN A 122 7.99 -8.17 4.36
C ASN A 122 9.21 -7.98 3.45
N ASP A 123 9.65 -9.02 2.76
CA ASP A 123 10.81 -9.00 1.86
C ASP A 123 10.40 -8.83 0.38
N ARG A 124 9.09 -8.85 0.10
CA ARG A 124 8.52 -8.58 -1.22
C ARG A 124 8.00 -7.14 -1.35
N GLU A 125 7.68 -6.78 -2.58
CA GLU A 125 7.12 -5.49 -3.01
C GLU A 125 5.73 -5.19 -2.43
N TYR A 126 5.30 -3.95 -2.58
CA TYR A 126 3.90 -3.56 -2.40
C TYR A 126 3.14 -3.88 -3.68
N SER A 127 2.29 -4.89 -3.63
CA SER A 127 1.46 -5.35 -4.75
C SER A 127 0.09 -5.83 -4.27
N PRO A 128 -0.91 -5.95 -5.16
CA PRO A 128 -2.24 -6.41 -4.81
C PRO A 128 -2.27 -7.80 -4.14
N ASP A 129 -1.36 -8.70 -4.51
CA ASP A 129 -1.25 -10.07 -3.98
C ASP A 129 -0.43 -10.17 -2.70
N ASN A 130 0.44 -9.18 -2.42
CA ASN A 130 1.29 -9.15 -1.23
C ASN A 130 0.83 -8.16 -0.15
N CYS A 131 -0.27 -7.45 -0.35
CA CYS A 131 -0.79 -6.47 0.60
C CYS A 131 -2.15 -6.88 1.17
N ARG A 132 -2.41 -6.45 2.40
CA ARG A 132 -3.67 -6.66 3.09
C ARG A 132 -3.96 -5.53 4.08
N TRP A 133 -5.20 -5.42 4.49
CA TRP A 133 -5.62 -4.51 5.55
C TRP A 133 -5.71 -5.25 6.87
N VAL A 134 -5.03 -4.75 7.88
CA VAL A 134 -4.94 -5.39 9.20
C VAL A 134 -5.06 -4.36 10.31
N THR A 135 -5.36 -4.82 11.51
CA THR A 135 -5.27 -3.98 12.71
C THR A 135 -3.81 -3.62 13.02
N SER A 136 -3.60 -2.52 13.74
CA SER A 136 -2.25 -2.13 14.18
C SER A 136 -1.57 -3.23 15.03
N SER A 137 -2.35 -4.02 15.75
CA SER A 137 -1.84 -5.16 16.53
C SER A 137 -1.32 -6.29 15.63
N GLU A 138 -2.07 -6.63 14.59
CA GLU A 138 -1.64 -7.64 13.61
C GLU A 138 -0.40 -7.18 12.84
N GLN A 139 -0.37 -5.92 12.39
CA GLN A 139 0.80 -5.35 11.73
C GLN A 139 2.04 -5.37 12.64
N ALA A 140 1.88 -5.06 13.94
CA ALA A 140 2.97 -5.14 14.90
C ALA A 140 3.51 -6.57 15.05
N ASN A 141 2.65 -7.59 14.91
CA ASN A 141 3.05 -8.99 14.94
C ASN A 141 3.77 -9.45 13.65
N ASN A 142 3.55 -8.77 12.53
CA ASN A 142 4.21 -9.07 11.25
C ASN A 142 5.53 -8.31 11.02
N LYS A 143 6.05 -7.59 12.01
CA LYS A 143 7.33 -6.89 11.86
C LYS A 143 8.48 -7.88 11.72
N ARG A 144 9.36 -7.64 10.73
CA ARG A 144 10.58 -8.43 10.49
C ARG A 144 11.51 -8.52 11.72
N THR A 145 11.47 -7.51 12.60
CA THR A 145 12.27 -7.47 13.82
C THR A 145 11.70 -8.33 14.96
N ASN A 146 10.55 -8.94 14.77
CA ASN A 146 10.00 -9.84 15.76
C ASN A 146 10.83 -11.12 15.83
N VAL A 147 11.13 -11.55 17.05
CA VAL A 147 11.72 -12.86 17.32
C VAL A 147 10.64 -13.92 17.12
N LEU A 148 10.86 -14.78 16.15
CA LEU A 148 9.99 -15.93 15.86
C LEU A 148 10.51 -17.14 16.60
N VAL A 149 9.64 -17.90 17.25
CA VAL A 149 9.93 -19.13 18.00
C VAL A 149 9.05 -20.23 17.48
N THR A 150 9.67 -21.35 17.16
CA THR A 150 8.98 -22.58 16.70
C THR A 150 8.75 -23.52 17.87
N TYR A 151 7.49 -23.82 18.15
CA TYR A 151 7.15 -24.77 19.23
C TYR A 151 5.92 -25.59 18.84
N LYS A 152 6.01 -26.91 18.97
CA LYS A 152 4.94 -27.88 18.61
C LYS A 152 4.37 -27.67 17.18
N GLY A 153 5.26 -27.37 16.22
CA GLY A 153 4.89 -27.19 14.80
C GLY A 153 4.30 -25.82 14.48
N GLU A 154 4.15 -24.91 15.44
CA GLU A 154 3.69 -23.54 15.21
C GLU A 154 4.84 -22.52 15.30
N ILE A 155 4.80 -21.51 14.43
CA ILE A 155 5.76 -20.40 14.41
C ILE A 155 5.03 -19.12 14.82
N LEU A 156 5.32 -18.60 15.99
CA LEU A 156 4.73 -17.37 16.52
C LEU A 156 5.82 -16.47 17.11
N ASN A 157 5.55 -15.16 17.20
CA ASN A 157 6.45 -14.27 17.91
C ASN A 157 6.28 -14.39 19.44
N LEU A 158 7.27 -13.86 20.19
CA LEU A 158 7.27 -13.95 21.66
C LEU A 158 5.99 -13.38 22.29
N LYS A 159 5.41 -12.32 21.72
CA LYS A 159 4.18 -11.71 22.23
C LYS A 159 2.97 -12.60 21.99
N GLN A 160 2.91 -13.28 20.85
CA GLN A 160 1.85 -14.23 20.53
C GLN A 160 1.95 -15.47 21.42
N TRP A 161 3.16 -16.01 21.64
CA TRP A 161 3.40 -17.10 22.57
C TRP A 161 3.03 -16.73 24.02
N SER A 162 3.44 -15.53 24.46
CA SER A 162 3.06 -15.01 25.76
C SER A 162 1.54 -15.03 25.97
N LYS A 163 0.79 -14.52 24.98
CA LYS A 163 -0.67 -14.50 25.03
C LYS A 163 -1.27 -15.92 24.97
N LYS A 164 -0.74 -16.79 24.11
CA LYS A 164 -1.28 -18.15 23.90
C LYS A 164 -1.10 -19.06 25.10
N LEU A 165 0.05 -18.97 25.76
CA LEU A 165 0.45 -19.86 26.85
C LEU A 165 0.31 -19.24 28.24
N GLY A 166 -0.06 -17.96 28.34
CA GLY A 166 -0.13 -17.26 29.63
C GLY A 166 1.24 -16.98 30.27
N ILE A 167 2.34 -17.11 29.51
CA ILE A 167 3.69 -16.89 30.02
C ILE A 167 4.01 -15.39 29.91
N ASN A 168 4.61 -14.82 30.96
CA ASN A 168 5.00 -13.41 30.96
C ASN A 168 5.95 -13.12 29.79
N TYR A 169 5.64 -12.08 29.01
CA TYR A 169 6.44 -11.67 27.84
C TYR A 169 7.91 -11.39 28.20
N SER A 170 8.16 -10.69 29.31
CA SER A 170 9.52 -10.38 29.75
C SER A 170 10.32 -11.65 30.12
N CYS A 171 9.65 -12.69 30.57
CA CYS A 171 10.27 -13.99 30.82
C CYS A 171 10.76 -14.62 29.49
N LEU A 172 9.90 -14.69 28.49
CA LEU A 172 10.27 -15.22 27.17
C LEU A 172 11.39 -14.40 26.54
N GLN A 173 11.31 -13.08 26.64
CA GLN A 173 12.33 -12.16 26.11
C GLN A 173 13.67 -12.36 26.82
N SER A 174 13.70 -12.49 28.14
CA SER A 174 14.93 -12.75 28.91
C SER A 174 15.56 -14.08 28.53
N ARG A 175 14.77 -15.13 28.35
CA ARG A 175 15.27 -16.44 27.90
C ARG A 175 15.87 -16.37 26.49
N HIS A 176 15.22 -15.65 25.56
CA HIS A 176 15.78 -15.39 24.23
C HIS A 176 17.14 -14.68 24.30
N TYR A 177 17.25 -13.59 25.07
CA TYR A 177 18.52 -12.87 25.21
C TYR A 177 19.63 -13.70 25.87
N LYS A 178 19.28 -14.69 26.67
CA LYS A 178 20.23 -15.66 27.26
C LYS A 178 20.65 -16.77 26.30
N GLY A 179 20.16 -16.73 25.03
CA GLY A 179 20.52 -17.72 24.01
C GLY A 179 19.85 -19.08 24.19
N TYR A 180 18.67 -19.11 24.81
CA TYR A 180 17.90 -20.36 24.95
C TYR A 180 17.38 -20.82 23.60
N THR A 181 17.30 -22.13 23.40
CA THR A 181 16.64 -22.73 22.22
C THR A 181 15.13 -22.40 22.24
N ASP A 182 14.46 -22.55 21.09
CA ASP A 182 13.02 -22.28 20.97
C ASP A 182 12.19 -23.05 22.01
N ILE A 183 12.53 -24.33 22.26
CA ILE A 183 11.89 -25.14 23.29
C ILE A 183 12.14 -24.58 24.68
N GLU A 184 13.38 -24.25 25.01
CA GLU A 184 13.77 -23.69 26.32
C GLU A 184 13.17 -22.29 26.54
N ILE A 185 12.98 -21.50 25.47
CA ILE A 185 12.29 -20.20 25.57
C ILE A 185 10.87 -20.42 26.12
N ILE A 186 10.17 -21.43 25.63
CA ILE A 186 8.79 -21.71 26.02
C ILE A 186 8.73 -22.46 27.37
N GLU A 187 9.43 -23.57 27.52
CA GLU A 187 9.31 -24.46 28.68
C GLU A 187 10.18 -24.03 29.87
N GLY A 188 11.24 -23.28 29.63
CA GLY A 188 12.30 -23.01 30.59
C GLY A 188 13.38 -24.10 30.61
N ARG A 189 14.52 -23.79 31.15
CA ARG A 189 15.55 -24.81 31.48
C ARG A 189 15.10 -25.58 32.73
N LYS A 190 15.11 -26.89 32.62
CA LYS A 190 15.01 -27.78 33.79
C LYS A 190 16.31 -27.77 34.56
#